data_88f7b8ef3dc7dbcc9e8c3b332cca7685
#
_entry.id   88f7b8ef3dc7dbcc9e8c3b332cca7685
#
_cell.length_a   1.000
_cell.length_b   1.000
_cell.length_c   1.000
_cell.angle_alpha   90.00
_cell.angle_beta   90.00
_cell.angle_gamma   90.00
#
_symmetry.space_group_name_H-M   'P 1'
#
loop_
_entity.id
_entity.type
_entity.pdbx_description
1 polymer ?
#
loop_
_entity_poly.entity_id
_entity_poly.type
_entity_poly.pdbx_seq_one_letter_code
_entity_poly.pdbx_strand_id
1 'polypeptide(L)'
;MVLSNSILNIHVSEFLATLMRGVSWFQKFLLKRARTAYNDGNYSKSLRRSRASHFLFRDRESLDIRARSQLRLKKYNSATKSYRRASILGFKLLDHRKNHFKAELESLNYLAAFQILKSSDSNRRKKDTFLLVKHLRGLTDNERVSTIEEMSNYSTLPPELVELLPWTTTTISHGTDIDDSYTKLSKHELEIDRFRRELKRITDSGSYVISKHISKAVRNPIALLILPFTLPILVLRIIREKLGLIGANPEYSFQINSGTISRDCILLFPTNGVGFGHFTRLLALAKSFRKLSPGTEIVFFTTMPTLQILSEEGFVSYHMPSRYRYKEMEPSVWNSACXEMLNLIFSMHRPKAFXFDGAYPYRGMLNAXETQNDQMLRAWLRRGSIKKKSKNIPVESIGKFHVVIRPGDSGVQNFDDEMNHSIPIVKTNPILIHDSNSQSNENIRGRLGIPEYATLCYLQLGAGQINDIDSEISMTLDALDEFDHVYTIVGESMLGERISYSSEKVRILRDYPNSKFFHQFDFSVIAGGYNSYHEVIEAGLPSICYPNLATGRDDQLARVSIASETGAMIVLEDRNPTSIHLAVSRMVDPGVRDLMRSRMAPMRKPNGATESSLWLFDQLAS
;
A
#
# COMPACT_ATOMS: atom_id res chain seq x y z
N MET A 1 -28.26 7.71 75.27
CA MET A 1 -28.99 7.51 74.01
C MET A 1 -28.30 8.15 72.81
N VAL A 2 -27.48 9.20 72.86
CA VAL A 2 -26.85 9.90 71.76
C VAL A 2 -25.63 9.11 71.22
N LEU A 3 -24.88 8.37 72.04
CA LEU A 3 -23.71 7.62 71.71
C LEU A 3 -24.02 6.31 70.92
N SER A 4 -25.21 5.68 71.10
CA SER A 4 -25.56 4.44 70.42
C SER A 4 -25.99 4.68 68.95
N ASN A 5 -26.57 5.88 68.66
CA ASN A 5 -26.98 6.22 67.29
C ASN A 5 -25.78 6.55 66.37
N SER A 6 -24.68 7.11 66.93
CA SER A 6 -23.49 7.42 66.12
C SER A 6 -22.72 6.14 65.75
N ILE A 7 -22.63 5.14 66.63
CA ILE A 7 -21.96 3.86 66.38
C ILE A 7 -22.78 3.06 65.35
N LEU A 8 -24.09 3.04 65.47
CA LEU A 8 -24.98 2.36 64.52
C LEU A 8 -24.86 2.97 63.11
N ASN A 9 -24.81 4.30 63.03
CA ASN A 9 -24.64 5.01 61.74
C ASN A 9 -23.27 4.75 61.09
N ILE A 10 -22.20 4.60 61.90
CA ILE A 10 -20.86 4.29 61.40
C ILE A 10 -20.86 2.86 60.82
N HIS A 11 -21.40 1.87 61.52
CA HIS A 11 -21.48 0.50 61.04
C HIS A 11 -22.39 0.35 59.82
N VAL A 12 -23.50 1.07 59.76
CA VAL A 12 -24.38 1.07 58.57
C VAL A 12 -23.66 1.70 57.38
N SER A 13 -22.92 2.80 57.59
CA SER A 13 -22.18 3.46 56.52
C SER A 13 -21.03 2.58 55.99
N GLU A 14 -20.31 1.89 56.91
CA GLU A 14 -19.25 0.93 56.51
C GLU A 14 -19.82 -0.29 55.78
N PHE A 15 -20.97 -0.80 56.24
CA PHE A 15 -21.68 -1.91 55.59
C PHE A 15 -22.14 -1.47 54.19
N LEU A 16 -22.73 -0.30 54.05
CA LEU A 16 -23.17 0.25 52.75
C LEU A 16 -21.97 0.49 51.84
N ALA A 17 -20.86 1.03 52.37
CA ALA A 17 -19.62 1.24 51.59
C ALA A 17 -19.04 -0.09 51.11
N THR A 18 -19.08 -1.12 51.93
CA THR A 18 -18.60 -2.48 51.59
C THR A 18 -19.53 -3.10 50.55
N LEU A 19 -20.83 -2.98 50.70
CA LEU A 19 -21.84 -3.42 49.75
C LEU A 19 -21.64 -2.72 48.39
N MET A 20 -21.45 -1.41 48.39
CA MET A 20 -21.21 -0.62 47.16
C MET A 20 -19.90 -1.00 46.50
N ARG A 21 -18.84 -1.29 47.27
CA ARG A 21 -17.58 -1.82 46.74
C ARG A 21 -17.79 -3.18 46.09
N GLY A 22 -18.54 -4.08 46.70
CA GLY A 22 -18.92 -5.38 46.16
C GLY A 22 -19.72 -5.26 44.86
N VAL A 23 -20.72 -4.36 44.83
CA VAL A 23 -21.53 -4.07 43.64
C VAL A 23 -20.65 -3.54 42.49
N SER A 24 -19.78 -2.57 42.81
CA SER A 24 -18.84 -1.99 41.83
C SER A 24 -17.85 -3.06 41.30
N TRP A 25 -17.32 -3.90 42.19
CA TRP A 25 -16.45 -5.00 41.81
C TRP A 25 -17.17 -5.98 40.87
N PHE A 26 -18.39 -6.36 41.20
CA PHE A 26 -19.20 -7.30 40.39
C PHE A 26 -19.54 -6.71 39.03
N GLN A 27 -19.85 -5.43 38.95
CA GLN A 27 -20.06 -4.70 37.68
C GLN A 27 -18.78 -4.77 36.82
N LYS A 28 -17.63 -4.39 37.39
CA LYS A 28 -16.33 -4.44 36.69
C LYS A 28 -15.98 -5.86 36.23
N PHE A 29 -16.31 -6.86 37.04
CA PHE A 29 -16.09 -8.27 36.71
C PHE A 29 -16.92 -8.68 35.48
N LEU A 30 -18.22 -8.35 35.45
CA LEU A 30 -19.09 -8.66 34.31
C LEU A 30 -18.65 -7.94 33.02
N LEU A 31 -18.26 -6.68 33.14
CA LEU A 31 -17.75 -5.89 32.01
C LEU A 31 -16.45 -6.49 31.49
N LYS A 32 -15.51 -6.83 32.38
CA LYS A 32 -14.26 -7.49 32.00
C LYS A 32 -14.53 -8.79 31.23
N ARG A 33 -15.41 -9.64 31.73
CA ARG A 33 -15.77 -10.91 31.06
C ARG A 33 -16.46 -10.67 29.70
N ALA A 34 -17.23 -9.60 29.56
CA ALA A 34 -17.83 -9.22 28.27
C ALA A 34 -16.75 -8.75 27.27
N ARG A 35 -15.82 -7.91 27.73
CA ARG A 35 -14.68 -7.43 26.92
C ARG A 35 -13.77 -8.57 26.49
N THR A 36 -13.40 -9.47 27.41
CA THR A 36 -12.58 -10.64 27.07
C THR A 36 -13.25 -11.48 25.99
N ALA A 37 -14.55 -11.80 26.14
CA ALA A 37 -15.27 -12.56 25.11
C ALA A 37 -15.32 -11.81 23.78
N TYR A 38 -15.37 -10.48 23.78
CA TYR A 38 -15.32 -9.67 22.56
C TYR A 38 -13.94 -9.77 21.90
N ASN A 39 -12.88 -9.61 22.68
CA ASN A 39 -11.50 -9.66 22.19
C ASN A 39 -11.11 -11.05 21.67
N ASP A 40 -11.69 -12.09 22.27
CA ASP A 40 -11.53 -13.50 21.83
C ASP A 40 -12.35 -13.82 20.56
N GLY A 41 -13.05 -12.83 19.99
CA GLY A 41 -13.89 -13.05 18.80
C GLY A 41 -15.22 -13.71 19.07
N ASN A 42 -15.55 -14.02 20.33
CA ASN A 42 -16.79 -14.70 20.67
C ASN A 42 -17.91 -13.67 20.93
N TYR A 43 -18.38 -13.06 19.84
CA TYR A 43 -19.33 -11.94 19.89
C TYR A 43 -20.70 -12.32 20.47
N SER A 44 -21.15 -13.56 20.25
CA SER A 44 -22.41 -14.07 20.83
C SER A 44 -22.34 -14.15 22.35
N LYS A 45 -21.21 -14.63 22.88
CA LYS A 45 -20.96 -14.73 24.31
C LYS A 45 -20.79 -13.33 24.94
N SER A 46 -20.08 -12.44 24.24
CA SER A 46 -19.92 -11.04 24.63
C SER A 46 -21.27 -10.33 24.68
N LEU A 47 -22.14 -10.55 23.69
CA LEU A 47 -23.48 -9.97 23.62
C LEU A 47 -24.35 -10.41 24.81
N ARG A 48 -24.32 -11.71 25.17
CA ARG A 48 -25.06 -12.21 26.33
C ARG A 48 -24.57 -11.59 27.64
N ARG A 49 -23.24 -11.52 27.81
CA ARG A 49 -22.62 -10.97 29.03
C ARG A 49 -22.84 -9.46 29.18
N SER A 50 -22.76 -8.70 28.09
CA SER A 50 -23.05 -7.27 28.11
C SER A 50 -24.52 -6.96 28.35
N ARG A 51 -25.45 -7.81 27.89
CA ARG A 51 -26.88 -7.72 28.22
C ARG A 51 -27.11 -7.93 29.72
N ALA A 52 -26.48 -8.94 30.31
CA ALA A 52 -26.57 -9.22 31.75
C ALA A 52 -26.01 -8.06 32.57
N SER A 53 -24.86 -7.51 32.20
CA SER A 53 -24.29 -6.34 32.87
C SER A 53 -25.22 -5.12 32.77
N HIS A 54 -25.75 -4.84 31.59
CA HIS A 54 -26.66 -3.70 31.39
C HIS A 54 -28.00 -3.86 32.14
N PHE A 55 -28.52 -5.08 32.18
CA PHE A 55 -29.77 -5.35 32.92
C PHE A 55 -29.62 -5.05 34.41
N LEU A 56 -28.46 -5.43 34.98
CA LEU A 56 -28.18 -5.24 36.41
C LEU A 56 -27.78 -3.80 36.78
N PHE A 57 -26.97 -3.14 35.90
CA PHE A 57 -26.30 -1.89 36.25
C PHE A 57 -26.68 -0.68 35.37
N ARG A 58 -27.39 -0.92 34.27
CA ARG A 58 -27.85 0.10 33.29
C ARG A 58 -26.72 1.04 32.82
N ASP A 59 -25.49 0.54 32.78
CA ASP A 59 -24.31 1.34 32.48
C ASP A 59 -24.11 1.55 30.97
N ARG A 60 -23.51 2.69 30.62
CA ARG A 60 -23.25 3.10 29.23
C ARG A 60 -22.19 2.23 28.55
N GLU A 61 -21.23 1.70 29.30
CA GLU A 61 -20.15 0.87 28.78
C GLU A 61 -20.64 -0.51 28.34
N SER A 62 -21.56 -1.11 29.09
CA SER A 62 -22.17 -2.37 28.67
C SER A 62 -23.00 -2.22 27.39
N LEU A 63 -23.62 -1.04 27.17
CA LEU A 63 -24.30 -0.73 25.92
C LEU A 63 -23.32 -0.62 24.75
N ASP A 64 -22.14 -0.01 24.95
CA ASP A 64 -21.11 0.08 23.90
C ASP A 64 -20.57 -1.30 23.51
N ILE A 65 -20.23 -2.14 24.51
CA ILE A 65 -19.77 -3.52 24.26
C ILE A 65 -20.87 -4.34 23.55
N ARG A 66 -22.13 -4.14 23.97
CA ARG A 66 -23.31 -4.77 23.35
C ARG A 66 -23.43 -4.34 21.88
N ALA A 67 -23.32 -3.05 21.60
CA ALA A 67 -23.42 -2.48 20.27
C ALA A 67 -22.29 -2.99 19.35
N ARG A 68 -21.03 -3.00 19.85
CA ARG A 68 -19.88 -3.57 19.12
C ARG A 68 -20.11 -5.04 18.78
N SER A 69 -20.61 -5.83 19.75
CA SER A 69 -20.89 -7.25 19.54
C SER A 69 -22.00 -7.46 18.49
N GLN A 70 -23.04 -6.62 18.53
CA GLN A 70 -24.14 -6.64 17.56
C GLN A 70 -23.63 -6.27 16.16
N LEU A 71 -22.74 -5.26 16.07
CA LEU A 71 -22.14 -4.84 14.80
C LEU A 71 -21.31 -5.98 14.18
N ARG A 72 -20.50 -6.68 15.00
CA ARG A 72 -19.71 -7.83 14.54
C ARG A 72 -20.58 -9.01 14.12
N LEU A 73 -21.76 -9.15 14.71
CA LEU A 73 -22.74 -10.16 14.35
C LEU A 73 -23.67 -9.71 13.19
N LYS A 74 -23.37 -8.60 12.56
CA LYS A 74 -24.13 -7.99 11.44
C LYS A 74 -25.59 -7.65 11.82
N LYS A 75 -25.87 -7.42 13.12
CA LYS A 75 -27.18 -7.02 13.62
C LYS A 75 -27.29 -5.49 13.67
N TYR A 76 -27.21 -4.87 12.49
CA TYR A 76 -27.00 -3.42 12.32
C TYR A 76 -28.06 -2.58 13.02
N ASN A 77 -29.34 -2.85 12.75
CA ASN A 77 -30.46 -2.13 13.39
C ASN A 77 -30.46 -2.23 14.93
N SER A 78 -29.99 -3.36 15.47
CA SER A 78 -29.87 -3.52 16.93
C SER A 78 -28.64 -2.77 17.46
N ALA A 79 -27.56 -2.74 16.68
CA ALA A 79 -26.33 -2.03 17.02
C ALA A 79 -26.58 -0.53 17.09
N THR A 80 -27.27 0.06 16.09
CA THR A 80 -27.62 1.49 16.08
C THR A 80 -28.43 1.88 17.31
N LYS A 81 -29.45 1.10 17.66
CA LYS A 81 -30.27 1.33 18.88
C LYS A 81 -29.39 1.33 20.15
N SER A 82 -28.46 0.40 20.24
CA SER A 82 -27.54 0.30 21.40
C SER A 82 -26.54 1.47 21.43
N TYR A 83 -26.00 1.87 20.28
CA TYR A 83 -25.09 3.03 20.18
C TYR A 83 -25.79 4.34 20.52
N ARG A 84 -27.00 4.57 19.98
CA ARG A 84 -27.80 5.76 20.30
C ARG A 84 -28.07 5.88 21.81
N ARG A 85 -28.44 4.78 22.47
CA ARG A 85 -28.66 4.76 23.92
C ARG A 85 -27.39 5.04 24.71
N ALA A 86 -26.25 4.48 24.30
CA ALA A 86 -24.94 4.74 24.93
C ALA A 86 -24.55 6.21 24.78
N SER A 87 -24.78 6.81 23.61
CA SER A 87 -24.51 8.23 23.34
C SER A 87 -25.38 9.15 24.21
N ILE A 88 -26.67 8.84 24.37
CA ILE A 88 -27.59 9.57 25.25
C ILE A 88 -27.08 9.55 26.69
N LEU A 89 -26.50 8.43 27.14
CA LEU A 89 -25.89 8.31 28.47
C LEU A 89 -24.49 8.94 28.56
N GLY A 90 -24.08 9.73 27.55
CA GLY A 90 -22.84 10.48 27.55
C GLY A 90 -21.59 9.71 27.24
N PHE A 91 -21.70 8.59 26.52
CA PHE A 91 -20.52 7.80 26.10
C PHE A 91 -19.90 8.43 24.84
N LYS A 92 -18.69 9.00 24.96
CA LYS A 92 -18.06 9.84 23.93
C LYS A 92 -16.68 9.35 23.47
N LEU A 93 -16.34 8.07 23.64
CA LEU A 93 -15.07 7.53 23.12
C LEU A 93 -15.02 7.58 21.60
N LEU A 94 -13.85 7.87 21.05
CA LEU A 94 -13.61 7.98 19.60
C LEU A 94 -14.05 6.70 18.84
N ASP A 95 -13.67 5.54 19.35
CA ASP A 95 -14.06 4.25 18.75
C ASP A 95 -15.57 3.99 18.80
N HIS A 96 -16.26 4.51 19.82
CA HIS A 96 -17.72 4.42 19.93
C HIS A 96 -18.37 5.17 18.75
N ARG A 97 -17.95 6.40 18.51
CA ARG A 97 -18.49 7.25 17.43
C ARG A 97 -18.25 6.62 16.04
N LYS A 98 -17.03 6.12 15.80
CA LYS A 98 -16.64 5.39 14.58
C LYS A 98 -17.55 4.19 14.31
N ASN A 99 -17.76 3.36 15.33
CA ASN A 99 -18.57 2.14 15.18
C ASN A 99 -20.06 2.46 15.07
N HIS A 100 -20.51 3.54 15.72
CA HIS A 100 -21.88 4.06 15.59
C HIS A 100 -22.15 4.53 14.16
N PHE A 101 -21.25 5.37 13.58
CA PHE A 101 -21.33 5.82 12.19
C PHE A 101 -21.43 4.60 11.24
N LYS A 102 -20.53 3.63 11.40
CA LYS A 102 -20.54 2.41 10.59
C LYS A 102 -21.88 1.64 10.74
N ALA A 103 -22.41 1.54 11.95
CA ALA A 103 -23.67 0.84 12.18
C ALA A 103 -24.86 1.54 11.48
N GLU A 104 -24.87 2.88 11.47
CA GLU A 104 -25.92 3.66 10.79
C GLU A 104 -25.81 3.47 9.26
N LEU A 105 -24.60 3.50 8.69
CA LEU A 105 -24.37 3.22 7.25
C LEU A 105 -24.88 1.84 6.86
N GLU A 106 -24.47 0.81 7.60
CA GLU A 106 -24.81 -0.58 7.30
C GLU A 106 -26.30 -0.89 7.55
N SER A 107 -27.00 -0.04 8.29
CA SER A 107 -28.47 -0.14 8.47
C SER A 107 -29.24 0.80 7.54
N LEU A 108 -28.55 1.45 6.58
CA LEU A 108 -29.09 2.34 5.55
C LEU A 108 -29.72 3.62 6.15
N ASN A 109 -29.32 4.03 7.36
CA ASN A 109 -29.76 5.26 8.02
C ASN A 109 -28.82 6.42 7.66
N TYR A 110 -28.84 6.83 6.40
CA TYR A 110 -27.88 7.79 5.85
C TYR A 110 -27.92 9.18 6.52
N LEU A 111 -29.12 9.67 6.84
CA LEU A 111 -29.27 10.95 7.56
C LEU A 111 -28.62 10.89 8.94
N ALA A 112 -28.85 9.80 9.69
CA ALA A 112 -28.23 9.62 11.02
C ALA A 112 -26.71 9.50 10.92
N ALA A 113 -26.20 8.82 9.90
CA ALA A 113 -24.76 8.75 9.61
C ALA A 113 -24.20 10.15 9.33
N PHE A 114 -24.89 10.95 8.52
CA PHE A 114 -24.51 12.32 8.19
C PHE A 114 -24.47 13.22 9.47
N GLN A 115 -25.43 13.08 10.37
CA GLN A 115 -25.45 13.81 11.66
C GLN A 115 -24.21 13.48 12.51
N ILE A 116 -23.80 12.20 12.54
CA ILE A 116 -22.59 11.77 13.27
C ILE A 116 -21.33 12.34 12.60
N LEU A 117 -21.28 12.33 11.27
CA LEU A 117 -20.19 12.90 10.46
C LEU A 117 -19.97 14.38 10.79
N LYS A 118 -21.04 15.18 10.87
CA LYS A 118 -20.96 16.62 11.21
C LYS A 118 -20.34 16.87 12.58
N SER A 119 -20.51 15.95 13.53
CA SER A 119 -19.95 16.07 14.88
C SER A 119 -18.50 15.54 15.00
N SER A 120 -17.92 15.06 13.90
CA SER A 120 -16.56 14.49 13.87
C SER A 120 -15.49 15.59 13.68
N ASP A 121 -14.26 15.32 14.13
CA ASP A 121 -13.11 16.19 13.88
C ASP A 121 -12.73 16.21 12.38
N SER A 122 -11.92 17.18 11.96
CA SER A 122 -11.63 17.44 10.54
C SER A 122 -10.99 16.25 9.83
N ASN A 123 -9.97 15.63 10.43
CA ASN A 123 -9.25 14.51 9.81
C ASN A 123 -10.12 13.27 9.66
N ARG A 124 -11.01 13.07 10.60
CA ARG A 124 -11.93 11.95 10.57
C ARG A 124 -13.10 12.21 9.63
N ARG A 125 -13.55 13.45 9.56
CA ARG A 125 -14.67 13.85 8.70
C ARG A 125 -14.42 13.48 7.24
N LYS A 126 -13.21 13.70 6.72
CA LYS A 126 -12.83 13.30 5.35
C LYS A 126 -13.04 11.80 5.10
N LYS A 127 -12.57 10.94 6.04
CA LYS A 127 -12.70 9.48 5.94
C LYS A 127 -14.15 9.02 6.02
N ASP A 128 -14.91 9.60 6.92
CA ASP A 128 -16.33 9.25 7.12
C ASP A 128 -17.18 9.77 5.95
N THR A 129 -16.86 10.95 5.36
CA THR A 129 -17.48 11.46 4.12
C THR A 129 -17.26 10.46 2.97
N PHE A 130 -16.04 10.01 2.76
CA PHE A 130 -15.71 9.04 1.72
C PHE A 130 -16.55 7.75 1.86
N LEU A 131 -16.70 7.25 3.08
CA LEU A 131 -17.52 6.06 3.34
C LEU A 131 -19.00 6.30 3.06
N LEU A 132 -19.52 7.47 3.42
CA LEU A 132 -20.90 7.85 3.13
C LEU A 132 -21.14 7.96 1.61
N VAL A 133 -20.25 8.65 0.90
CA VAL A 133 -20.27 8.77 -0.57
C VAL A 133 -20.29 7.38 -1.21
N LYS A 134 -19.43 6.48 -0.75
CA LYS A 134 -19.36 5.10 -1.26
C LYS A 134 -20.68 4.35 -1.11
N HIS A 135 -21.35 4.50 0.01
CA HIS A 135 -22.67 3.87 0.23
C HIS A 135 -23.75 4.51 -0.66
N LEU A 136 -23.76 5.83 -0.78
CA LEU A 136 -24.74 6.56 -1.60
C LEU A 136 -24.59 6.24 -3.09
N ARG A 137 -23.38 6.00 -3.57
CA ARG A 137 -23.13 5.55 -4.95
C ARG A 137 -23.75 4.18 -5.27
N GLY A 138 -24.03 3.40 -4.26
CA GLY A 138 -24.71 2.10 -4.43
C GLY A 138 -26.23 2.19 -4.55
N LEU A 139 -26.82 3.37 -4.38
CA LEU A 139 -28.26 3.61 -4.50
C LEU A 139 -28.65 3.92 -5.95
N THR A 140 -29.92 3.70 -6.27
CA THR A 140 -30.48 4.22 -7.54
C THR A 140 -30.41 5.75 -7.54
N ASP A 141 -30.43 6.37 -8.71
CA ASP A 141 -30.32 7.82 -8.84
C ASP A 141 -31.41 8.56 -8.05
N ASN A 142 -32.65 8.07 -8.13
CA ASN A 142 -33.78 8.68 -7.41
C ASN A 142 -33.60 8.59 -5.89
N GLU A 143 -33.21 7.42 -5.37
CA GLU A 143 -32.95 7.23 -3.94
C GLU A 143 -31.79 8.09 -3.46
N ARG A 144 -30.74 8.20 -4.28
CA ARG A 144 -29.54 9.00 -3.96
C ARG A 144 -29.89 10.49 -3.87
N VAL A 145 -30.61 11.02 -4.87
CA VAL A 145 -31.05 12.42 -4.91
C VAL A 145 -31.91 12.74 -3.70
N SER A 146 -32.95 11.94 -3.46
CA SER A 146 -33.86 12.12 -2.31
C SER A 146 -33.12 12.10 -0.98
N THR A 147 -32.16 11.19 -0.81
CA THR A 147 -31.35 11.06 0.42
C THR A 147 -30.45 12.29 0.62
N ILE A 148 -29.81 12.78 -0.45
CA ILE A 148 -28.92 13.95 -0.38
C ILE A 148 -29.74 15.23 -0.13
N GLU A 149 -30.90 15.35 -0.73
CA GLU A 149 -31.84 16.46 -0.46
C GLU A 149 -32.26 16.49 1.01
N GLU A 150 -32.59 15.33 1.59
CA GLU A 150 -32.91 15.21 3.02
C GLU A 150 -31.73 15.68 3.88
N MET A 151 -30.50 15.34 3.51
CA MET A 151 -29.30 15.80 4.21
C MET A 151 -29.08 17.30 4.07
N SER A 152 -29.35 17.87 2.87
CA SER A 152 -29.20 19.31 2.60
C SER A 152 -30.18 20.15 3.43
N ASN A 153 -31.38 19.65 3.64
CA ASN A 153 -32.39 20.29 4.53
C ASN A 153 -31.93 20.32 5.99
N TYR A 154 -31.05 19.40 6.38
CA TYR A 154 -30.54 19.33 7.75
C TYR A 154 -29.31 20.22 7.97
N SER A 155 -28.38 20.30 7.01
CA SER A 155 -27.13 21.07 7.16
C SER A 155 -26.40 21.19 5.81
N THR A 156 -25.51 22.18 5.71
CA THR A 156 -24.63 22.36 4.53
C THR A 156 -23.90 21.06 4.19
N LEU A 157 -23.99 20.66 2.93
CA LEU A 157 -23.38 19.44 2.43
C LEU A 157 -21.88 19.62 2.15
N PRO A 158 -21.06 18.61 2.43
CA PRO A 158 -19.69 18.55 1.90
C PRO A 158 -19.70 18.52 0.36
N PRO A 159 -18.67 19.09 -0.30
CA PRO A 159 -18.60 19.11 -1.77
C PRO A 159 -18.75 17.72 -2.41
N GLU A 160 -18.18 16.69 -1.78
CA GLU A 160 -18.20 15.31 -2.27
C GLU A 160 -19.62 14.70 -2.30
N LEU A 161 -20.54 15.23 -1.52
CA LEU A 161 -21.95 14.82 -1.55
C LEU A 161 -22.73 15.62 -2.61
N VAL A 162 -22.37 16.88 -2.82
CA VAL A 162 -22.97 17.72 -3.87
C VAL A 162 -22.66 17.12 -5.25
N GLU A 163 -21.45 16.61 -5.44
CA GLU A 163 -21.01 15.95 -6.69
C GLU A 163 -21.82 14.70 -7.05
N LEU A 164 -22.56 14.13 -6.10
CA LEU A 164 -23.41 12.95 -6.36
C LEU A 164 -24.80 13.31 -6.90
N LEU A 165 -25.16 14.58 -6.91
CA LEU A 165 -26.41 15.05 -7.48
C LEU A 165 -26.29 15.08 -9.01
N PRO A 166 -27.34 14.69 -9.76
CA PRO A 166 -27.29 14.77 -11.22
C PRO A 166 -27.21 16.23 -11.65
N TRP A 167 -26.24 16.54 -12.51
CA TRP A 167 -26.15 17.87 -13.13
C TRP A 167 -27.33 18.05 -14.08
N THR A 168 -28.24 18.93 -13.74
CA THR A 168 -29.28 19.35 -14.70
C THR A 168 -28.59 20.14 -15.79
N THR A 169 -28.34 19.44 -16.88
CA THR A 169 -28.01 19.95 -18.22
C THR A 169 -27.03 21.12 -18.38
N THR A 170 -25.82 20.80 -18.76
CA THR A 170 -25.34 21.24 -20.08
C THR A 170 -24.26 20.25 -20.55
N THR A 171 -24.49 19.81 -21.77
CA THR A 171 -23.69 19.00 -22.66
C THR A 171 -22.17 19.02 -22.43
N ILE A 172 -21.56 17.88 -22.23
CA ILE A 172 -20.40 17.47 -23.02
C ILE A 172 -20.34 15.94 -23.02
N SER A 173 -20.72 15.37 -24.16
CA SER A 173 -20.44 13.98 -24.49
C SER A 173 -18.94 13.84 -24.76
N HIS A 174 -18.23 13.06 -23.99
CA HIS A 174 -17.07 12.29 -24.46
C HIS A 174 -16.43 11.50 -23.30
N GLY A 175 -16.49 10.21 -23.41
CA GLY A 175 -15.49 9.31 -22.87
C GLY A 175 -15.63 8.82 -21.43
N THR A 176 -16.83 8.33 -21.00
CA THR A 176 -16.99 7.81 -19.64
C THR A 176 -17.38 6.33 -19.52
N ASP A 177 -17.59 5.63 -20.64
CA ASP A 177 -18.07 4.23 -20.58
C ASP A 177 -17.00 3.20 -20.24
N ILE A 178 -15.71 3.55 -20.39
CA ILE A 178 -14.60 2.62 -20.15
C ILE A 178 -14.28 2.52 -18.65
N ASP A 179 -14.36 3.62 -17.92
CA ASP A 179 -13.98 3.69 -16.51
C ASP A 179 -14.99 2.97 -15.59
N ASP A 180 -16.27 2.97 -15.96
CA ASP A 180 -17.36 2.34 -15.19
C ASP A 180 -17.31 0.80 -15.31
N SER A 181 -16.89 0.28 -16.46
CA SER A 181 -16.73 -1.16 -16.69
C SER A 181 -15.57 -1.75 -15.89
N TYR A 182 -14.43 -1.03 -15.84
CA TYR A 182 -13.27 -1.47 -15.02
C TYR A 182 -13.57 -1.41 -13.53
N THR A 183 -14.33 -0.40 -13.07
CA THR A 183 -14.72 -0.28 -11.66
C THR A 183 -15.70 -1.39 -11.25
N LYS A 184 -16.62 -1.75 -12.12
CA LYS A 184 -17.55 -2.88 -11.89
C LYS A 184 -16.82 -4.22 -11.89
N LEU A 185 -15.88 -4.43 -12.82
CA LEU A 185 -15.08 -5.66 -12.90
C LEU A 185 -14.22 -5.85 -11.64
N SER A 186 -13.56 -4.79 -11.17
CA SER A 186 -12.74 -4.84 -9.96
C SER A 186 -13.58 -5.09 -8.69
N LYS A 187 -14.82 -4.59 -8.63
CA LYS A 187 -15.74 -4.88 -7.52
C LYS A 187 -16.14 -6.36 -7.47
N HIS A 188 -16.46 -6.95 -8.62
CA HIS A 188 -16.81 -8.38 -8.70
C HIS A 188 -15.62 -9.28 -8.36
N GLU A 189 -14.43 -8.94 -8.82
CA GLU A 189 -13.20 -9.68 -8.46
C GLU A 189 -12.93 -9.63 -6.96
N LEU A 190 -13.08 -8.46 -6.33
CA LEU A 190 -12.93 -8.30 -4.87
C LEU A 190 -13.97 -9.12 -4.10
N GLU A 191 -15.21 -9.18 -4.58
CA GLU A 191 -16.26 -10.00 -3.97
C GLU A 191 -15.98 -11.49 -4.13
N ILE A 192 -15.56 -11.92 -5.32
CA ILE A 192 -15.19 -13.31 -5.60
C ILE A 192 -14.03 -13.74 -4.69
N ASP A 193 -13.01 -12.91 -4.54
CA ASP A 193 -11.88 -13.18 -3.64
C ASP A 193 -12.28 -13.18 -2.16
N ARG A 194 -13.24 -12.34 -1.80
CA ARG A 194 -13.81 -12.37 -0.44
C ARG A 194 -14.56 -13.69 -0.19
N PHE A 195 -15.39 -14.13 -1.14
CA PHE A 195 -16.10 -15.40 -1.04
C PHE A 195 -15.14 -16.60 -1.06
N ARG A 196 -14.10 -16.56 -1.90
CA ARG A 196 -13.04 -17.61 -1.93
C ARG A 196 -12.32 -17.70 -0.58
N ARG A 197 -11.97 -16.57 0.01
CA ARG A 197 -11.32 -16.53 1.33
C ARG A 197 -12.23 -17.04 2.44
N GLU A 198 -13.53 -16.65 2.44
CA GLU A 198 -14.51 -17.16 3.41
C GLU A 198 -14.73 -18.66 3.22
N LEU A 199 -14.84 -19.12 1.99
CA LEU A 199 -15.00 -20.54 1.67
C LEU A 199 -13.78 -21.34 2.12
N LYS A 200 -12.58 -20.87 1.82
CA LYS A 200 -11.33 -21.50 2.26
C LYS A 200 -11.24 -21.53 3.78
N ARG A 201 -11.57 -20.44 4.45
CA ARG A 201 -11.59 -20.36 5.93
C ARG A 201 -12.58 -21.36 6.55
N ILE A 202 -13.72 -21.60 5.89
CA ILE A 202 -14.71 -22.60 6.33
C ILE A 202 -14.17 -24.01 6.07
N THR A 203 -13.65 -24.28 4.86
CA THR A 203 -13.16 -25.60 4.46
C THR A 203 -11.92 -26.03 5.24
N ASP A 204 -11.05 -25.08 5.61
CA ASP A 204 -9.83 -25.34 6.39
C ASP A 204 -10.12 -25.37 7.90
N SER A 205 -11.33 -25.03 8.34
CA SER A 205 -11.67 -25.09 9.75
C SER A 205 -11.69 -26.54 10.24
N GLY A 206 -11.10 -26.79 11.40
CA GLY A 206 -11.11 -28.11 12.03
C GLY A 206 -12.52 -28.68 12.19
N SER A 207 -13.51 -27.82 12.44
CA SER A 207 -14.92 -28.20 12.55
C SER A 207 -15.45 -28.77 11.24
N TYR A 208 -15.13 -28.13 10.09
CA TYR A 208 -15.56 -28.59 8.77
C TYR A 208 -14.89 -29.92 8.41
N VAL A 209 -13.59 -30.05 8.66
CA VAL A 209 -12.81 -31.28 8.37
C VAL A 209 -13.38 -32.45 9.18
N ILE A 210 -13.68 -32.24 10.46
CA ILE A 210 -14.29 -33.25 11.35
C ILE A 210 -15.70 -33.63 10.83
N SER A 211 -16.55 -32.62 10.53
CA SER A 211 -17.91 -32.84 10.02
C SER A 211 -17.92 -33.63 8.70
N LYS A 212 -17.01 -33.28 7.79
CA LYS A 212 -16.82 -33.96 6.50
C LYS A 212 -16.40 -35.44 6.71
N HIS A 213 -15.48 -35.69 7.66
CA HIS A 213 -15.00 -37.04 7.99
C HIS A 213 -16.16 -37.89 8.55
N ILE A 214 -16.95 -37.36 9.49
CA ILE A 214 -18.14 -38.02 10.06
C ILE A 214 -19.17 -38.27 8.97
N SER A 215 -19.48 -37.29 8.14
CA SER A 215 -20.47 -37.39 7.04
C SER A 215 -20.07 -38.46 6.03
N LYS A 216 -18.78 -38.60 5.70
CA LYS A 216 -18.29 -39.69 4.84
C LYS A 216 -18.45 -41.05 5.50
N ALA A 217 -18.15 -41.14 6.80
CA ALA A 217 -18.25 -42.37 7.56
C ALA A 217 -19.71 -42.87 7.65
N VAL A 218 -20.67 -41.96 7.89
CA VAL A 218 -22.10 -42.30 7.97
C VAL A 218 -22.65 -42.89 6.65
N ARG A 219 -22.04 -42.50 5.51
CA ARG A 219 -22.46 -42.99 4.18
C ARG A 219 -21.85 -44.33 3.78
N ASN A 220 -20.93 -44.87 4.60
CA ASN A 220 -20.19 -46.10 4.28
C ASN A 220 -20.13 -46.98 5.56
N PRO A 221 -20.77 -48.16 5.59
CA PRO A 221 -20.82 -48.97 6.81
C PRO A 221 -19.46 -49.43 7.31
N ILE A 222 -18.48 -49.67 6.43
CA ILE A 222 -17.10 -50.02 6.83
C ILE A 222 -16.42 -48.82 7.50
N ALA A 223 -16.56 -47.62 6.89
CA ALA A 223 -16.00 -46.38 7.44
C ALA A 223 -16.63 -46.00 8.78
N LEU A 224 -17.94 -46.34 8.97
CA LEU A 224 -18.64 -46.12 10.23
C LEU A 224 -18.08 -47.01 11.35
N LEU A 225 -17.77 -48.27 11.03
CA LEU A 225 -17.16 -49.22 11.96
C LEU A 225 -15.80 -48.80 12.46
N ILE A 226 -14.99 -48.17 11.59
CA ILE A 226 -13.62 -47.72 11.94
C ILE A 226 -13.60 -46.27 12.44
N LEU A 227 -14.72 -45.55 12.43
CA LEU A 227 -14.83 -44.15 12.85
C LEU A 227 -14.30 -43.89 14.29
N PRO A 228 -14.58 -44.80 15.30
CA PRO A 228 -14.04 -44.59 16.65
C PRO A 228 -12.52 -44.51 16.73
N PHE A 229 -11.83 -45.11 15.77
CA PHE A 229 -10.35 -45.08 15.71
C PHE A 229 -9.83 -43.91 14.85
N THR A 230 -10.49 -43.63 13.74
CA THR A 230 -10.02 -42.59 12.79
C THR A 230 -10.32 -41.15 13.27
N LEU A 231 -11.42 -40.96 13.99
CA LEU A 231 -11.81 -39.63 14.48
C LEU A 231 -10.83 -39.04 15.53
N PRO A 232 -10.41 -39.83 16.56
CA PRO A 232 -9.40 -39.31 17.50
C PRO A 232 -8.05 -38.98 16.82
N ILE A 233 -7.63 -39.80 15.86
CA ILE A 233 -6.39 -39.57 15.10
C ILE A 233 -6.51 -38.25 14.32
N LEU A 234 -7.65 -38.00 13.66
CA LEU A 234 -7.92 -36.77 12.92
C LEU A 234 -7.91 -35.55 13.87
N VAL A 235 -8.56 -35.66 15.02
CA VAL A 235 -8.61 -34.58 16.02
C VAL A 235 -7.19 -34.28 16.53
N LEU A 236 -6.41 -35.31 16.84
CA LEU A 236 -5.02 -35.17 17.31
C LEU A 236 -4.16 -34.49 16.24
N ARG A 237 -4.34 -34.88 14.99
CA ARG A 237 -3.65 -34.23 13.85
C ARG A 237 -3.98 -32.75 13.75
N ILE A 238 -5.27 -32.37 13.81
CA ILE A 238 -5.73 -30.97 13.76
C ILE A 238 -5.13 -30.18 14.94
N ILE A 239 -5.07 -30.77 16.13
CA ILE A 239 -4.46 -30.14 17.31
C ILE A 239 -2.96 -29.91 17.06
N ARG A 240 -2.25 -30.89 16.54
CA ARG A 240 -0.79 -30.79 16.26
C ARG A 240 -0.50 -29.76 15.16
N GLU A 241 -1.35 -29.67 14.14
CA GLU A 241 -1.26 -28.62 13.09
C GLU A 241 -1.49 -27.22 13.69
N LYS A 242 -2.48 -27.06 14.57
CA LYS A 242 -2.76 -25.79 15.25
C LYS A 242 -1.68 -25.37 16.22
N LEU A 243 -0.97 -26.34 16.80
CA LEU A 243 0.17 -26.10 17.68
C LEU A 243 1.50 -25.89 16.91
N GLY A 244 1.46 -25.99 15.57
CA GLY A 244 2.65 -25.85 14.73
C GLY A 244 3.63 -27.01 14.82
N LEU A 245 3.20 -28.16 15.38
CA LEU A 245 4.06 -29.35 15.55
C LEU A 245 4.17 -30.16 14.25
N ILE A 246 3.26 -29.94 13.31
CA ILE A 246 3.25 -30.57 11.99
C ILE A 246 2.93 -29.47 10.96
N GLY A 247 3.76 -29.32 9.95
CA GLY A 247 3.47 -28.44 8.82
C GLY A 247 2.21 -28.88 8.09
N ALA A 248 1.36 -27.93 7.71
CA ALA A 248 0.22 -28.20 6.85
C ALA A 248 0.73 -28.86 5.57
N ASN A 249 0.24 -30.06 5.27
CA ASN A 249 0.58 -30.74 4.00
C ASN A 249 0.06 -29.88 2.83
N PRO A 250 0.91 -29.38 1.97
CA PRO A 250 0.40 -28.72 0.75
C PRO A 250 -0.32 -29.78 -0.08
N GLU A 251 -1.63 -29.65 -0.21
CA GLU A 251 -2.44 -30.59 -1.03
C GLU A 251 -2.07 -30.54 -2.52
N TYR A 252 -1.29 -29.53 -2.92
CA TYR A 252 -0.81 -29.36 -4.30
C TYR A 252 0.64 -28.88 -4.28
N SER A 253 1.58 -29.80 -4.39
CA SER A 253 2.91 -29.43 -4.83
C SER A 253 2.95 -29.60 -6.35
N PHE A 254 3.13 -28.51 -7.07
CA PHE A 254 3.58 -28.60 -8.47
C PHE A 254 4.97 -29.23 -8.44
N GLN A 255 5.05 -30.51 -8.71
CA GLN A 255 6.35 -31.16 -8.93
C GLN A 255 6.84 -30.71 -10.31
N ILE A 256 7.77 -29.79 -10.29
CA ILE A 256 8.48 -29.44 -11.52
C ILE A 256 9.37 -30.64 -11.84
N ASN A 257 9.07 -31.32 -12.94
CA ASN A 257 9.93 -32.40 -13.43
C ASN A 257 11.33 -31.82 -13.68
N SER A 258 12.31 -32.34 -12.96
CA SER A 258 13.71 -31.91 -12.98
C SER A 258 14.44 -32.19 -14.32
N GLY A 259 13.72 -32.49 -15.39
CA GLY A 259 14.28 -32.77 -16.72
C GLY A 259 13.76 -31.85 -17.82
N THR A 260 12.97 -30.82 -17.50
CA THR A 260 12.48 -29.90 -18.55
C THR A 260 13.54 -28.87 -18.95
N ILE A 261 13.86 -28.85 -20.25
CA ILE A 261 14.80 -27.89 -20.83
C ILE A 261 14.29 -26.47 -20.62
N SER A 262 15.16 -25.57 -20.16
CA SER A 262 14.84 -24.15 -20.01
C SER A 262 14.50 -23.54 -21.38
N ARG A 263 13.55 -22.65 -21.44
CA ARG A 263 13.17 -21.91 -22.65
C ARG A 263 13.99 -20.62 -22.73
N ASP A 264 14.07 -20.05 -23.89
CA ASP A 264 14.70 -18.75 -24.09
C ASP A 264 13.79 -17.67 -23.50
N CYS A 265 13.84 -17.55 -22.19
CA CYS A 265 12.94 -16.71 -21.38
C CYS A 265 13.70 -16.14 -20.17
N ILE A 266 13.44 -14.91 -19.82
CA ILE A 266 13.88 -14.30 -18.55
C ILE A 266 12.67 -13.85 -17.74
N LEU A 267 12.71 -14.09 -16.43
CA LEU A 267 11.65 -13.68 -15.49
C LEU A 267 12.17 -12.55 -14.61
N LEU A 268 11.45 -11.45 -14.60
CA LEU A 268 11.79 -10.24 -13.85
C LEU A 268 10.78 -10.03 -12.72
N PHE A 269 11.29 -9.86 -11.49
CA PHE A 269 10.44 -9.64 -10.31
C PHE A 269 10.78 -8.32 -9.64
N PRO A 270 10.22 -7.19 -10.12
CA PRO A 270 10.29 -5.93 -9.37
C PRO A 270 9.28 -5.94 -8.23
N THR A 271 9.73 -5.61 -7.03
CA THR A 271 8.83 -5.46 -5.90
C THR A 271 8.15 -4.09 -5.92
N ASN A 272 6.98 -4.00 -5.31
CA ASN A 272 6.35 -2.73 -5.02
C ASN A 272 6.85 -2.23 -3.66
N GLY A 273 7.78 -1.29 -3.72
CA GLY A 273 8.15 -0.50 -2.54
C GLY A 273 7.12 0.62 -2.32
N VAL A 274 7.61 1.80 -2.04
CA VAL A 274 6.77 2.99 -1.83
C VAL A 274 6.59 3.80 -3.13
N GLY A 275 7.05 3.25 -4.26
CA GLY A 275 6.97 3.90 -5.58
C GLY A 275 7.47 3.00 -6.68
N PHE A 276 7.59 3.55 -7.88
CA PHE A 276 7.96 2.85 -9.11
C PHE A 276 9.42 2.39 -9.17
N GLY A 277 10.29 2.75 -8.22
CA GLY A 277 11.74 2.61 -8.33
C GLY A 277 12.24 1.23 -8.80
N HIS A 278 11.82 0.15 -8.14
CA HIS A 278 12.20 -1.22 -8.49
C HIS A 278 11.65 -1.62 -9.87
N PHE A 279 10.41 -1.26 -10.12
CA PHE A 279 9.71 -1.54 -11.39
C PHE A 279 10.43 -0.84 -12.55
N THR A 280 10.73 0.46 -12.42
CA THR A 280 11.39 1.27 -13.45
C THR A 280 12.74 0.69 -13.85
N ARG A 281 13.56 0.26 -12.86
CA ARG A 281 14.89 -0.29 -13.15
C ARG A 281 14.81 -1.62 -13.92
N LEU A 282 13.93 -2.54 -13.50
CA LEU A 282 13.79 -3.81 -14.25
C LEU A 282 13.12 -3.60 -15.60
N LEU A 283 12.23 -2.61 -15.74
CA LEU A 283 11.66 -2.25 -17.03
C LEU A 283 12.75 -1.68 -17.96
N ALA A 284 13.63 -0.82 -17.43
CA ALA A 284 14.77 -0.28 -18.20
C ALA A 284 15.69 -1.40 -18.70
N LEU A 285 16.01 -2.35 -17.81
CA LEU A 285 16.81 -3.53 -18.16
C LEU A 285 16.10 -4.37 -19.22
N ALA A 286 14.80 -4.62 -19.07
CA ALA A 286 14.00 -5.39 -20.03
C ALA A 286 14.01 -4.75 -21.43
N LYS A 287 13.81 -3.44 -21.51
CA LYS A 287 13.82 -2.69 -22.78
C LYS A 287 15.19 -2.76 -23.45
N SER A 288 16.25 -2.62 -22.65
CA SER A 288 17.63 -2.72 -23.15
C SER A 288 17.95 -4.15 -23.60
N PHE A 289 17.58 -5.16 -22.82
CA PHE A 289 17.81 -6.56 -23.15
C PHE A 289 17.06 -6.98 -24.42
N ARG A 290 15.83 -6.50 -24.61
CA ARG A 290 15.06 -6.80 -25.83
C ARG A 290 15.76 -6.30 -27.10
N LYS A 291 16.49 -5.18 -27.02
CA LYS A 291 17.28 -4.67 -28.17
C LYS A 291 18.41 -5.62 -28.52
N LEU A 292 19.01 -6.29 -27.53
CA LEU A 292 20.11 -7.26 -27.74
C LEU A 292 19.59 -8.62 -28.18
N SER A 293 18.46 -9.06 -27.63
CA SER A 293 17.89 -10.38 -27.93
C SER A 293 16.37 -10.26 -28.14
N PRO A 294 15.94 -9.85 -29.35
CA PRO A 294 14.51 -9.66 -29.64
C PRO A 294 13.66 -10.92 -29.55
N GLY A 295 14.28 -12.10 -29.71
CA GLY A 295 13.60 -13.40 -29.65
C GLY A 295 13.37 -13.95 -28.26
N THR A 296 14.05 -13.40 -27.26
CA THR A 296 13.91 -13.87 -25.86
C THR A 296 12.58 -13.42 -25.27
N GLU A 297 11.83 -14.35 -24.71
CA GLU A 297 10.60 -14.04 -23.96
C GLU A 297 10.96 -13.32 -22.65
N ILE A 298 10.36 -12.15 -22.43
CA ILE A 298 10.54 -11.40 -21.17
C ILE A 298 9.23 -11.42 -20.42
N VAL A 299 9.26 -11.97 -19.20
CA VAL A 299 8.11 -12.15 -18.35
C VAL A 299 8.29 -11.32 -17.07
N PHE A 300 7.25 -10.62 -16.65
CA PHE A 300 7.24 -9.91 -15.38
C PHE A 300 6.31 -10.62 -14.40
N PHE A 301 6.79 -10.83 -13.19
CA PHE A 301 5.96 -11.11 -12.03
C PHE A 301 6.13 -9.95 -11.08
N THR A 302 5.05 -9.23 -10.77
CA THR A 302 5.19 -7.96 -10.04
C THR A 302 4.08 -7.75 -9.02
N THR A 303 4.41 -7.01 -7.97
CA THR A 303 3.43 -6.52 -7.01
C THR A 303 2.91 -5.11 -7.37
N MET A 304 3.32 -4.58 -8.52
CA MET A 304 2.84 -3.30 -9.06
C MET A 304 1.50 -3.51 -9.80
N PRO A 305 0.47 -2.73 -9.48
CA PRO A 305 -0.83 -2.90 -10.14
C PRO A 305 -0.92 -2.29 -11.54
N THR A 306 0.08 -1.51 -11.96
CA THR A 306 0.08 -0.78 -13.25
C THR A 306 0.58 -1.67 -14.40
N LEU A 307 -0.12 -2.78 -14.66
CA LEU A 307 0.26 -3.75 -15.69
C LEU A 307 0.11 -3.21 -17.12
N GLN A 308 -0.70 -2.18 -17.31
CA GLN A 308 -0.86 -1.52 -18.61
C GLN A 308 0.48 -1.03 -19.19
N ILE A 309 1.41 -0.57 -18.33
CA ILE A 309 2.75 -0.13 -18.75
C ILE A 309 3.51 -1.31 -19.40
N LEU A 310 3.42 -2.50 -18.80
CA LEU A 310 4.08 -3.70 -19.35
C LEU A 310 3.39 -4.19 -20.62
N SER A 311 2.06 -4.12 -20.67
CA SER A 311 1.26 -4.49 -21.83
C SER A 311 1.55 -3.59 -23.04
N GLU A 312 1.65 -2.27 -22.82
CA GLU A 312 2.01 -1.29 -23.85
C GLU A 312 3.40 -1.56 -24.44
N GLU A 313 4.31 -2.04 -23.59
CA GLU A 313 5.67 -2.45 -24.03
C GLU A 313 5.70 -3.87 -24.61
N GLY A 314 4.57 -4.59 -24.62
CA GLY A 314 4.46 -5.95 -25.15
C GLY A 314 5.12 -7.03 -24.29
N PHE A 315 5.21 -6.82 -22.97
CA PHE A 315 5.77 -7.80 -22.04
C PHE A 315 4.66 -8.65 -21.41
N VAL A 316 4.90 -9.95 -21.29
CA VAL A 316 4.05 -10.85 -20.51
C VAL A 316 4.15 -10.46 -19.03
N SER A 317 3.00 -10.38 -18.34
CA SER A 317 3.01 -9.93 -16.94
C SER A 317 2.00 -10.65 -16.06
N TYR A 318 2.44 -10.96 -14.85
CA TYR A 318 1.65 -11.55 -13.78
C TYR A 318 1.67 -10.63 -12.57
N HIS A 319 0.53 -10.49 -11.91
CA HIS A 319 0.38 -9.59 -10.79
C HIS A 319 -0.05 -10.32 -9.53
N MET A 320 0.60 -9.97 -8.43
CA MET A 320 0.18 -10.34 -7.09
C MET A 320 0.20 -9.08 -6.22
N PRO A 321 -0.93 -8.69 -5.60
CA PRO A 321 -0.94 -7.48 -4.79
C PRO A 321 0.10 -7.52 -3.67
N SER A 322 0.75 -6.40 -3.42
CA SER A 322 1.78 -6.31 -2.39
C SER A 322 1.18 -6.53 -0.99
N ARG A 323 2.00 -7.07 -0.10
CA ARG A 323 1.64 -7.30 1.29
C ARG A 323 1.18 -6.00 2.00
N TYR A 324 1.70 -4.86 1.58
CA TYR A 324 1.32 -3.56 2.16
C TYR A 324 -0.10 -3.15 1.81
N ARG A 325 -0.60 -3.58 0.67
CA ARG A 325 -1.99 -3.35 0.25
C ARG A 325 -2.95 -4.37 0.85
N TYR A 326 -2.46 -5.57 1.18
CA TYR A 326 -3.23 -6.64 1.83
C TYR A 326 -2.87 -6.75 3.32
N LYS A 327 -3.08 -5.70 4.08
CA LYS A 327 -2.81 -5.68 5.54
C LYS A 327 -3.59 -6.75 6.32
N GLU A 328 -4.70 -7.22 5.76
CA GLU A 328 -5.56 -8.24 6.38
C GLU A 328 -5.05 -9.67 6.15
N MET A 329 -4.12 -9.88 5.22
CA MET A 329 -3.54 -11.19 4.93
C MET A 329 -2.32 -11.43 5.82
N GLU A 330 -2.29 -12.60 6.47
CA GLU A 330 -1.13 -13.00 7.27
C GLU A 330 0.12 -13.13 6.38
N PRO A 331 1.30 -12.70 6.87
CA PRO A 331 2.54 -12.77 6.09
C PRO A 331 2.88 -14.17 5.58
N SER A 332 2.59 -15.21 6.37
CA SER A 332 2.81 -16.61 5.99
C SER A 332 1.93 -17.00 4.79
N VAL A 333 0.66 -16.61 4.81
CA VAL A 333 -0.30 -16.90 3.72
C VAL A 333 0.13 -16.19 2.44
N TRP A 334 0.54 -14.91 2.54
CA TRP A 334 1.03 -14.14 1.38
C TRP A 334 2.27 -14.81 0.78
N ASN A 335 3.20 -15.24 1.62
CA ASN A 335 4.43 -15.92 1.16
C ASN A 335 4.13 -17.27 0.51
N SER A 336 3.15 -18.02 1.02
CA SER A 336 2.71 -19.29 0.40
C SER A 336 2.10 -19.03 -0.98
N ALA A 337 1.23 -18.04 -1.11
CA ALA A 337 0.66 -17.64 -2.40
C ALA A 337 1.74 -17.19 -3.38
N CYS A 338 2.71 -16.46 -2.92
CA CYS A 338 3.87 -16.06 -3.73
C CYS A 338 4.65 -17.27 -4.25
N UNK A 339 4.90 -18.24 -3.42
CA UNK A 339 5.46 -19.37 -3.71
C UNK A 339 4.80 -20.12 -4.69
N GLU A 340 3.51 -20.25 -4.58
CA GLU A 340 2.68 -21.00 -5.54
C GLU A 340 2.65 -20.35 -6.93
N MET A 341 2.42 -19.05 -6.98
CA MET A 341 2.42 -18.29 -8.23
C MET A 341 3.76 -18.37 -8.97
N LEU A 342 4.88 -18.22 -8.25
CA LEU A 342 6.21 -18.32 -8.87
C LEU A 342 6.47 -19.73 -9.41
N ASN A 343 6.09 -20.77 -8.66
CA ASN A 343 6.23 -22.15 -9.13
C ASN A 343 5.42 -22.40 -10.40
N LEU A 344 4.22 -21.86 -10.47
CA LEU A 344 3.39 -21.94 -11.67
C LEU A 344 4.05 -21.23 -12.85
N ILE A 345 4.55 -20.00 -12.64
CA ILE A 345 5.22 -19.20 -13.68
C ILE A 345 6.50 -19.93 -14.14
N PHE A 346 7.31 -20.44 -13.21
CA PHE A 346 8.52 -21.21 -13.52
C PHE A 346 8.19 -22.45 -14.35
N SER A 347 7.13 -23.17 -14.01
CA SER A 347 6.75 -24.38 -14.77
C SER A 347 6.23 -24.07 -16.18
N MET A 348 5.51 -22.97 -16.36
CA MET A 348 4.99 -22.54 -17.67
C MET A 348 6.09 -21.96 -18.56
N HIS A 349 6.90 -21.05 -18.03
CA HIS A 349 7.88 -20.28 -18.82
C HIS A 349 9.28 -20.88 -18.82
N ARG A 350 9.65 -21.65 -17.80
CA ARG A 350 10.95 -22.33 -17.66
C ARG A 350 12.13 -21.40 -17.97
N PRO A 351 12.23 -20.25 -17.26
CA PRO A 351 13.20 -19.23 -17.63
C PRO A 351 14.66 -19.66 -17.40
N LYS A 352 15.56 -19.18 -18.25
CA LYS A 352 17.01 -19.30 -18.07
C LYS A 352 17.54 -18.39 -16.96
N ALA A 353 16.86 -17.25 -16.70
CA ALA A 353 17.28 -16.27 -15.67
C ALA A 353 16.08 -15.69 -14.93
N PHE A 354 16.36 -15.36 -13.69
CA PHE A 354 15.42 -14.72 -12.77
C PHE A 354 16.08 -13.50 -12.14
N UNK A 355 15.71 -12.32 -12.24
CA UNK A 355 16.18 -11.15 -11.80
C UNK A 355 15.30 -10.58 -10.85
N PHE A 356 15.58 -10.40 -9.74
CA PHE A 356 14.83 -9.79 -8.64
C PHE A 356 15.31 -8.37 -8.37
N ASP A 357 14.40 -7.42 -8.18
CA ASP A 357 14.75 -6.06 -7.69
C ASP A 357 13.87 -5.74 -6.49
N GLY A 358 14.49 -5.66 -5.33
CA GLY A 358 13.82 -5.37 -4.06
C GLY A 358 14.79 -5.17 -2.92
N ALA A 359 14.30 -4.49 -1.87
CA ALA A 359 15.11 -4.24 -0.68
C ALA A 359 15.43 -5.52 0.10
N TYR A 360 14.47 -6.44 0.13
CA TYR A 360 14.59 -7.77 0.78
C TYR A 360 13.89 -8.83 -0.07
N PRO A 361 14.52 -9.99 -0.23
CA PRO A 361 13.85 -11.14 -0.83
C PRO A 361 12.68 -11.62 0.04
N TYR A 362 11.58 -11.95 -0.59
CA TYR A 362 10.43 -12.53 0.10
C TYR A 362 10.68 -14.02 0.39
N ARG A 363 10.20 -14.50 1.53
CA ARG A 363 10.34 -15.92 1.90
C ARG A 363 9.70 -16.84 0.84
N GLY A 364 8.50 -16.49 0.35
CA GLY A 364 7.83 -17.26 -0.70
C GLY A 364 8.64 -17.34 -2.00
N MET A 365 9.31 -16.25 -2.37
CA MET A 365 10.20 -16.21 -3.52
C MET A 365 11.45 -17.10 -3.30
N LEU A 366 12.05 -17.02 -2.11
CA LEU A 366 13.22 -17.84 -1.77
C LEU A 366 12.87 -19.34 -1.78
N ASN A 367 11.71 -19.70 -1.26
CA ASN A 367 11.21 -21.08 -1.30
C ASN A 367 10.97 -21.55 -2.74
N ALA A 368 10.44 -20.72 -3.59
CA ALA A 368 10.32 -21.03 -5.03
C ALA A 368 11.66 -21.19 -5.73
N UNK A 369 12.61 -20.45 -5.41
CA UNK A 369 13.82 -20.54 -5.87
C UNK A 369 14.50 -21.74 -5.57
N GLU A 370 14.16 -22.36 -4.37
CA GLU A 370 14.73 -23.66 -3.92
C GLU A 370 14.26 -24.86 -4.75
N THR A 371 13.08 -24.76 -5.30
CA THR A 371 12.50 -25.83 -6.12
C THR A 371 13.06 -25.86 -7.55
N GLN A 372 13.78 -24.83 -7.96
CA GLN A 372 14.35 -24.74 -9.32
C GLN A 372 15.72 -25.40 -9.35
N ASN A 373 16.11 -25.90 -10.55
CA ASN A 373 17.44 -26.42 -10.74
C ASN A 373 18.49 -25.29 -10.70
N ASP A 374 19.75 -25.65 -10.51
CA ASP A 374 20.86 -24.70 -10.39
C ASP A 374 21.26 -24.07 -11.73
N GLN A 375 20.70 -24.52 -12.84
CA GLN A 375 21.00 -23.98 -14.18
C GLN A 375 20.33 -22.61 -14.42
N MET A 376 19.24 -22.30 -13.69
CA MET A 376 18.58 -20.99 -13.82
C MET A 376 19.43 -19.93 -13.12
N LEU A 377 19.95 -18.95 -13.88
CA LEU A 377 20.70 -17.82 -13.32
C LEU A 377 19.80 -17.00 -12.40
N ARG A 378 20.22 -16.80 -11.15
CA ARG A 378 19.48 -16.01 -10.15
C ARG A 378 20.27 -14.76 -9.81
N ALA A 379 19.78 -13.60 -10.24
CA ALA A 379 20.44 -12.31 -10.04
C ALA A 379 19.59 -11.39 -9.15
N TRP A 380 20.23 -10.70 -8.20
CA TRP A 380 19.59 -9.71 -7.37
C TRP A 380 20.10 -8.32 -7.71
N LEU A 381 19.23 -7.51 -8.30
CA LEU A 381 19.52 -6.09 -8.56
C LEU A 381 19.31 -5.31 -7.27
N ARG A 382 20.40 -4.77 -6.71
CA ARG A 382 20.39 -4.16 -5.38
C ARG A 382 21.19 -2.87 -5.33
N ARG A 383 20.49 -1.76 -5.06
CA ARG A 383 21.13 -0.42 -4.90
C ARG A 383 22.09 -0.38 -3.72
N GLY A 384 23.06 0.54 -3.81
CA GLY A 384 24.11 0.72 -2.81
C GLY A 384 23.80 1.68 -1.66
N SER A 385 23.04 2.76 -1.88
CA SER A 385 22.80 3.81 -0.86
C SER A 385 21.91 3.33 0.27
N ILE A 386 22.50 2.82 1.33
CA ILE A 386 21.81 2.26 2.49
C ILE A 386 22.30 2.96 3.76
N LYS A 387 21.37 3.39 4.60
CA LYS A 387 21.69 3.99 5.91
C LYS A 387 22.48 3.00 6.77
N LYS A 388 23.54 3.45 7.42
CA LYS A 388 24.45 2.65 8.26
C LYS A 388 23.75 1.84 9.38
N LYS A 389 22.59 2.29 9.85
CA LYS A 389 21.83 1.61 10.91
C LYS A 389 20.75 0.67 10.38
N SER A 390 20.71 0.35 9.08
CA SER A 390 19.70 -0.57 8.55
C SER A 390 19.98 -2.01 8.98
N LYS A 391 18.91 -2.79 9.19
CA LYS A 391 19.04 -4.21 9.59
C LYS A 391 19.76 -5.01 8.51
N ASN A 392 20.67 -5.86 8.92
CA ASN A 392 21.41 -6.75 8.03
C ASN A 392 20.47 -7.76 7.35
N ILE A 393 20.78 -8.09 6.11
CA ILE A 393 20.08 -9.13 5.37
C ILE A 393 20.56 -10.50 5.89
N PRO A 394 19.65 -11.42 6.18
CA PRO A 394 20.08 -12.78 6.56
C PRO A 394 20.96 -13.39 5.47
N VAL A 395 22.11 -13.92 5.87
CA VAL A 395 23.11 -14.53 4.98
C VAL A 395 22.47 -15.62 4.11
N GLU A 396 21.57 -16.41 4.68
CA GLU A 396 20.80 -17.44 3.99
C GLU A 396 20.06 -16.94 2.75
N SER A 397 19.55 -15.69 2.81
CA SER A 397 18.82 -15.08 1.68
C SER A 397 19.75 -14.74 0.51
N ILE A 398 21.00 -14.36 0.82
CA ILE A 398 22.01 -13.98 -0.19
C ILE A 398 22.46 -15.23 -0.96
N GLY A 399 22.69 -16.35 -0.25
CA GLY A 399 23.14 -17.60 -0.83
C GLY A 399 22.16 -18.26 -1.82
N LYS A 400 20.94 -17.74 -1.95
CA LYS A 400 19.97 -18.21 -2.95
C LYS A 400 20.14 -17.55 -4.31
N PHE A 401 21.04 -16.56 -4.43
CA PHE A 401 21.36 -15.87 -5.67
C PHE A 401 22.78 -16.23 -6.12
N HIS A 402 23.00 -16.23 -7.42
CA HIS A 402 24.32 -16.48 -8.02
C HIS A 402 25.13 -15.18 -8.13
N VAL A 403 24.46 -14.02 -8.19
CA VAL A 403 25.11 -12.72 -8.42
C VAL A 403 24.24 -11.58 -7.87
N VAL A 404 24.90 -10.51 -7.43
CA VAL A 404 24.26 -9.22 -7.17
C VAL A 404 24.68 -8.24 -8.27
N ILE A 405 23.70 -7.68 -8.98
CA ILE A 405 23.93 -6.54 -9.87
C ILE A 405 23.76 -5.27 -9.02
N ARG A 406 24.81 -4.46 -8.95
CA ARG A 406 24.82 -3.25 -8.14
C ARG A 406 24.86 -2.01 -9.04
N PRO A 407 23.71 -1.40 -9.34
CA PRO A 407 23.70 -0.15 -10.11
C PRO A 407 24.36 0.97 -9.32
N GLY A 408 25.13 1.78 -10.00
CA GLY A 408 25.83 2.93 -9.44
C GLY A 408 24.87 3.89 -8.75
N ASP A 409 25.40 4.60 -7.76
CA ASP A 409 24.65 5.63 -7.03
C ASP A 409 25.63 6.74 -6.64
N SER A 410 25.24 7.98 -6.82
CA SER A 410 26.05 9.14 -6.41
C SER A 410 26.15 9.18 -4.88
N GLY A 411 27.22 9.73 -4.36
CA GLY A 411 27.42 9.86 -2.93
C GLY A 411 27.97 8.60 -2.25
N VAL A 412 28.15 7.52 -3.02
CA VAL A 412 28.62 6.25 -2.45
C VAL A 412 30.00 5.93 -3.02
N GLN A 413 31.03 6.49 -2.42
CA GLN A 413 32.42 6.21 -2.84
C GLN A 413 33.01 4.94 -2.21
N ASN A 414 32.56 4.59 -1.00
CA ASN A 414 33.09 3.44 -0.27
C ASN A 414 31.96 2.72 0.49
N PHE A 415 31.30 1.77 -0.15
CA PHE A 415 30.52 0.78 0.60
C PHE A 415 31.47 -0.30 1.11
N ASP A 416 31.75 -0.27 2.40
CA ASP A 416 32.13 -1.45 3.11
C ASP A 416 30.95 -2.42 2.97
N ASP A 417 31.15 -3.42 2.15
CA ASP A 417 30.14 -4.43 1.94
C ASP A 417 29.94 -5.21 3.22
N GLU A 418 28.85 -4.89 3.93
CA GLU A 418 28.34 -5.73 5.03
C GLU A 418 27.88 -7.10 4.50
N MET A 419 27.80 -7.26 3.18
CA MET A 419 27.62 -8.55 2.56
C MET A 419 29.00 -9.22 2.49
N ASN A 420 29.28 -10.09 3.43
CA ASN A 420 30.36 -11.06 3.29
C ASN A 420 30.37 -11.55 1.84
N HIS A 421 31.51 -11.48 1.21
CA HIS A 421 31.73 -11.72 -0.22
C HIS A 421 31.42 -13.17 -0.66
N SER A 422 30.23 -13.66 -0.31
CA SER A 422 29.83 -15.03 -0.61
C SER A 422 29.38 -15.23 -2.05
N ILE A 423 28.98 -14.14 -2.75
CA ILE A 423 28.57 -14.20 -4.16
C ILE A 423 29.16 -13.03 -4.96
N PRO A 424 29.40 -13.21 -6.27
CA PRO A 424 29.92 -12.15 -7.14
C PRO A 424 29.05 -10.91 -7.19
N ILE A 425 29.70 -9.74 -7.30
CA ILE A 425 29.03 -8.44 -7.46
C ILE A 425 29.42 -7.84 -8.79
N VAL A 426 28.43 -7.58 -9.64
CA VAL A 426 28.59 -6.88 -10.92
C VAL A 426 28.18 -5.41 -10.70
N LYS A 427 29.17 -4.52 -10.77
CA LYS A 427 28.93 -3.07 -10.64
C LYS A 427 28.62 -2.49 -12.03
N THR A 428 27.58 -1.67 -12.11
CA THR A 428 27.18 -0.96 -13.33
C THR A 428 26.97 0.51 -13.03
N ASN A 429 26.82 1.34 -14.04
CA ASN A 429 26.39 2.72 -13.90
C ASN A 429 24.90 2.78 -13.44
N PRO A 430 24.38 3.97 -13.09
CA PRO A 430 22.96 4.08 -12.73
C PRO A 430 22.03 3.58 -13.83
N ILE A 431 21.01 2.81 -13.43
CA ILE A 431 20.02 2.28 -14.36
C ILE A 431 18.91 3.31 -14.55
N LEU A 432 18.73 3.76 -15.80
CA LEU A 432 17.74 4.78 -16.19
C LEU A 432 16.76 4.22 -17.22
N ILE A 433 15.49 4.63 -17.10
CA ILE A 433 14.45 4.21 -18.04
C ILE A 433 14.57 4.95 -19.39
N HIS A 434 15.08 6.15 -19.37
CA HIS A 434 15.40 6.95 -20.55
C HIS A 434 16.83 7.47 -20.47
N ASP A 435 17.44 7.60 -21.63
CA ASP A 435 18.70 8.32 -21.83
C ASP A 435 18.43 9.54 -22.72
N SER A 436 19.44 10.34 -22.95
CA SER A 436 19.35 11.55 -23.75
C SER A 436 18.88 11.32 -25.20
N ASN A 437 18.97 10.08 -25.69
CA ASN A 437 18.57 9.71 -27.05
C ASN A 437 17.13 9.19 -27.16
N SER A 438 16.43 9.07 -26.03
CA SER A 438 15.07 8.50 -25.98
C SER A 438 14.03 9.53 -25.48
N GLN A 439 14.27 10.80 -25.74
CA GLN A 439 13.37 11.89 -25.38
C GLN A 439 12.10 11.89 -26.25
N SER A 440 11.00 12.37 -25.68
CA SER A 440 9.74 12.48 -26.40
C SER A 440 9.74 13.69 -27.33
N ASN A 441 9.31 13.52 -28.58
CA ASN A 441 9.09 14.61 -29.53
C ASN A 441 7.76 15.34 -29.30
N GLU A 442 6.91 14.84 -28.42
CA GLU A 442 5.64 15.45 -28.10
C GLU A 442 5.84 16.81 -27.39
N ASN A 443 5.20 17.85 -27.88
CA ASN A 443 5.28 19.20 -27.28
C ASN A 443 4.41 19.26 -26.03
N ILE A 444 5.05 19.27 -24.85
CA ILE A 444 4.34 19.29 -23.56
C ILE A 444 3.61 20.63 -23.34
N ARG A 445 4.13 21.73 -23.88
CA ARG A 445 3.48 23.06 -23.78
C ARG A 445 2.15 23.06 -24.53
N GLY A 446 2.15 22.58 -25.76
CA GLY A 446 0.93 22.47 -26.57
C GLY A 446 -0.09 21.53 -25.93
N ARG A 447 0.34 20.37 -25.45
CA ARG A 447 -0.52 19.38 -24.80
C ARG A 447 -1.22 19.94 -23.53
N LEU A 448 -0.51 20.75 -22.74
CA LEU A 448 -1.02 21.26 -21.45
C LEU A 448 -1.56 22.71 -21.55
N GLY A 449 -1.59 23.30 -22.74
CA GLY A 449 -2.07 24.66 -22.95
C GLY A 449 -1.24 25.71 -22.22
N ILE A 450 0.09 25.60 -22.31
CA ILE A 450 1.04 26.49 -21.59
C ILE A 450 1.64 27.49 -22.59
N PRO A 451 1.69 28.78 -22.26
CA PRO A 451 2.26 29.79 -23.16
C PRO A 451 3.76 29.53 -23.45
N GLU A 452 4.20 29.90 -24.66
CA GLU A 452 5.61 29.71 -25.09
C GLU A 452 6.61 30.50 -24.24
N TYR A 453 6.22 31.65 -23.72
CA TYR A 453 7.09 32.50 -22.88
C TYR A 453 7.28 31.95 -21.45
N ALA A 454 6.49 30.95 -21.05
CA ALA A 454 6.47 30.47 -19.67
C ALA A 454 7.77 29.75 -19.30
N THR A 455 8.27 29.98 -18.10
CA THR A 455 9.30 29.16 -17.46
C THR A 455 8.62 27.91 -16.83
N LEU A 456 9.06 26.72 -17.19
CA LEU A 456 8.42 25.47 -16.76
C LEU A 456 9.15 24.82 -15.59
N CYS A 457 8.44 24.70 -14.47
CA CYS A 457 8.89 23.94 -13.31
C CYS A 457 8.20 22.56 -13.29
N TYR A 458 8.98 21.51 -13.18
CA TYR A 458 8.46 20.15 -12.92
C TYR A 458 8.51 19.87 -11.41
N LEU A 459 7.38 19.52 -10.81
CA LEU A 459 7.27 19.26 -9.36
C LEU A 459 6.85 17.83 -9.11
N GLN A 460 7.68 17.03 -8.41
CA GLN A 460 7.31 15.67 -7.99
C GLN A 460 8.04 15.25 -6.71
N LEU A 461 7.32 15.24 -5.59
CA LEU A 461 7.89 14.90 -4.27
C LEU A 461 7.64 13.43 -3.84
N GLY A 462 7.29 12.57 -4.80
CA GLY A 462 7.06 11.14 -4.55
C GLY A 462 5.57 10.79 -4.48
N ALA A 463 5.24 9.65 -3.86
CA ALA A 463 3.87 9.11 -3.84
C ALA A 463 3.09 9.42 -2.54
N GLY A 464 3.63 10.21 -1.64
CA GLY A 464 2.95 10.61 -0.40
C GLY A 464 2.72 9.51 0.63
N GLN A 465 3.35 8.36 0.48
CA GLN A 465 3.08 7.21 1.36
C GLN A 465 3.97 7.17 2.62
N ILE A 466 5.01 7.97 2.69
CA ILE A 466 5.95 7.98 3.83
C ILE A 466 5.88 9.30 4.60
N ASN A 467 5.72 10.42 3.90
CA ASN A 467 5.70 11.76 4.50
C ASN A 467 4.39 12.47 4.15
N ASP A 468 4.08 13.51 4.91
CA ASP A 468 3.06 14.50 4.54
C ASP A 468 3.67 15.39 3.46
N ILE A 469 3.55 14.99 2.20
CA ILE A 469 4.02 15.77 1.05
C ILE A 469 3.04 16.87 0.64
N ASP A 470 1.79 16.82 1.12
CA ASP A 470 0.76 17.77 0.72
C ASP A 470 1.11 19.20 1.17
N SER A 471 1.60 19.34 2.40
CA SER A 471 2.06 20.64 2.90
C SER A 471 3.31 21.14 2.17
N GLU A 472 4.25 20.24 1.86
CA GLU A 472 5.47 20.59 1.10
C GLU A 472 5.13 21.02 -0.33
N ILE A 473 4.20 20.31 -0.98
CA ILE A 473 3.70 20.66 -2.32
C ILE A 473 3.01 22.03 -2.26
N SER A 474 2.10 22.25 -1.29
CA SER A 474 1.37 23.52 -1.17
C SER A 474 2.34 24.70 -0.99
N MET A 475 3.26 24.63 -0.03
CA MET A 475 4.26 25.68 0.19
C MET A 475 5.11 25.95 -1.05
N THR A 476 5.46 24.89 -1.80
CA THR A 476 6.27 25.03 -3.02
C THR A 476 5.46 25.69 -4.12
N LEU A 477 4.17 25.29 -4.28
CA LEU A 477 3.28 25.89 -5.28
C LEU A 477 3.01 27.36 -4.95
N ASP A 478 2.82 27.69 -3.67
CA ASP A 478 2.62 29.07 -3.23
C ASP A 478 3.85 29.93 -3.59
N ALA A 479 5.06 29.42 -3.34
CA ALA A 479 6.31 30.14 -3.68
C ALA A 479 6.51 30.28 -5.20
N LEU A 480 6.12 29.29 -5.99
CA LEU A 480 6.20 29.33 -7.47
C LEU A 480 5.16 30.29 -8.07
N ASP A 481 3.99 30.38 -7.46
CA ASP A 481 2.87 31.21 -7.93
C ASP A 481 3.17 32.71 -7.78
N GLU A 482 4.13 33.11 -6.97
CA GLU A 482 4.60 34.49 -6.85
C GLU A 482 5.26 35.02 -8.14
N PHE A 483 5.66 34.14 -9.05
CA PHE A 483 6.32 34.50 -10.31
C PHE A 483 5.34 34.34 -11.50
N ASP A 484 4.91 35.44 -12.09
CA ASP A 484 3.85 35.46 -13.12
C ASP A 484 4.17 34.60 -14.35
N HIS A 485 5.44 34.48 -14.70
CA HIS A 485 5.89 33.75 -15.90
C HIS A 485 6.23 32.28 -15.61
N VAL A 486 6.07 31.81 -14.35
CA VAL A 486 6.38 30.41 -13.98
C VAL A 486 5.09 29.57 -14.01
N TYR A 487 5.12 28.48 -14.77
CA TYR A 487 4.08 27.46 -14.82
C TYR A 487 4.61 26.17 -14.21
N THR A 488 3.81 25.56 -13.34
CA THR A 488 4.20 24.34 -12.63
C THR A 488 3.49 23.13 -13.18
N ILE A 489 4.27 22.14 -13.60
CA ILE A 489 3.75 20.83 -14.02
C ILE A 489 3.98 19.85 -12.88
N VAL A 490 2.88 19.47 -12.21
CA VAL A 490 2.94 18.51 -11.11
C VAL A 490 2.91 17.09 -11.69
N GLY A 491 3.98 16.35 -11.49
CA GLY A 491 4.08 14.95 -11.87
C GLY A 491 3.33 14.08 -10.88
N GLU A 492 2.09 13.74 -11.20
CA GLU A 492 1.25 12.94 -10.31
C GLU A 492 1.59 11.45 -10.42
N SER A 493 1.78 10.81 -9.28
CA SER A 493 2.03 9.37 -9.25
C SER A 493 0.76 8.58 -9.64
N MET A 494 0.92 7.60 -10.51
CA MET A 494 -0.17 6.69 -10.88
C MET A 494 -0.65 5.85 -9.69
N LEU A 495 0.12 5.78 -8.60
CA LEU A 495 -0.18 5.00 -7.38
C LEU A 495 -0.68 5.86 -6.22
N GLY A 496 -0.49 7.17 -6.27
CA GLY A 496 -0.83 8.10 -5.21
C GLY A 496 -2.29 8.55 -5.24
N GLU A 497 -2.68 9.31 -4.23
CA GLU A 497 -3.95 10.02 -4.23
C GLU A 497 -3.88 11.17 -5.25
N ARG A 498 -5.03 11.55 -5.79
CA ARG A 498 -5.10 12.65 -6.75
C ARG A 498 -4.83 13.98 -6.04
N ILE A 499 -3.95 14.77 -6.64
CA ILE A 499 -3.62 16.10 -6.16
C ILE A 499 -4.66 17.08 -6.73
N SER A 500 -5.32 17.83 -5.87
CA SER A 500 -6.20 18.91 -6.29
C SER A 500 -5.57 20.24 -5.85
N TYR A 501 -5.23 21.06 -6.82
CA TYR A 501 -4.70 22.40 -6.59
C TYR A 501 -5.33 23.35 -7.62
N SER A 502 -5.87 24.45 -7.14
CA SER A 502 -6.62 25.41 -7.98
C SER A 502 -5.75 26.64 -8.28
N SER A 503 -5.00 26.57 -9.37
CA SER A 503 -4.30 27.72 -9.94
C SER A 503 -4.27 27.61 -11.45
N GLU A 504 -4.42 28.74 -12.13
CA GLU A 504 -4.34 28.82 -13.60
C GLU A 504 -2.93 28.54 -14.14
N LYS A 505 -1.92 28.54 -13.27
CA LYS A 505 -0.51 28.27 -13.64
C LYS A 505 -0.07 26.84 -13.32
N VAL A 506 -0.95 26.00 -12.72
CA VAL A 506 -0.63 24.61 -12.37
C VAL A 506 -1.27 23.64 -13.37
N ARG A 507 -0.48 22.69 -13.86
CA ARG A 507 -0.96 21.60 -14.74
C ARG A 507 -0.55 20.26 -14.15
N ILE A 508 -1.39 19.26 -14.30
CA ILE A 508 -1.12 17.90 -13.82
C ILE A 508 -0.62 17.05 -14.98
N LEU A 509 0.54 16.41 -14.81
CA LEU A 509 1.09 15.45 -15.75
C LEU A 509 1.02 14.05 -15.14
N ARG A 510 0.14 13.24 -15.71
CA ARG A 510 -0.02 11.84 -15.30
C ARG A 510 0.42 10.94 -16.45
N ASP A 511 1.73 10.77 -16.56
CA ASP A 511 2.33 9.98 -17.64
C ASP A 511 3.39 9.04 -17.03
N TYR A 512 3.87 8.10 -17.82
CA TYR A 512 4.95 7.22 -17.37
C TYR A 512 5.86 6.83 -18.55
N PRO A 513 7.14 7.00 -18.36
CA PRO A 513 7.79 7.81 -17.32
C PRO A 513 7.77 9.30 -17.69
N ASN A 514 7.57 10.17 -16.70
CA ASN A 514 7.56 11.62 -16.92
C ASN A 514 8.93 12.15 -17.38
N SER A 515 10.01 11.43 -17.07
CA SER A 515 11.39 11.82 -17.44
C SER A 515 11.61 11.94 -18.95
N LYS A 516 10.74 11.34 -19.79
CA LYS A 516 10.81 11.49 -21.24
C LYS A 516 10.62 12.94 -21.72
N PHE A 517 10.06 13.80 -20.85
CA PHE A 517 9.81 15.23 -21.13
C PHE A 517 10.80 16.17 -20.42
N PHE A 518 11.79 15.66 -19.67
CA PHE A 518 12.67 16.47 -18.82
C PHE A 518 13.47 17.53 -19.61
N HIS A 519 13.74 17.28 -20.88
CA HIS A 519 14.40 18.22 -21.78
C HIS A 519 13.56 19.47 -22.09
N GLN A 520 12.25 19.44 -21.82
CA GLN A 520 11.33 20.57 -22.08
C GLN A 520 11.08 21.44 -20.84
N PHE A 521 11.57 21.02 -19.67
CA PHE A 521 11.42 21.80 -18.44
C PHE A 521 12.66 22.66 -18.19
N ASP A 522 12.45 23.83 -17.60
CA ASP A 522 13.53 24.75 -17.24
C ASP A 522 14.22 24.33 -15.95
N PHE A 523 13.45 23.87 -14.96
CA PHE A 523 13.96 23.35 -13.70
C PHE A 523 12.94 22.40 -13.05
N SER A 524 13.36 21.78 -11.95
CA SER A 524 12.45 20.89 -11.22
C SER A 524 12.57 21.03 -9.71
N VAL A 525 11.52 20.57 -9.01
CA VAL A 525 11.53 20.32 -7.55
C VAL A 525 11.21 18.84 -7.36
N ILE A 526 12.16 18.08 -6.81
CA ILE A 526 12.05 16.63 -6.73
C ILE A 526 12.40 16.11 -5.32
N ALA A 527 11.93 14.90 -5.02
CA ALA A 527 12.47 14.13 -3.91
C ALA A 527 13.82 13.50 -4.29
N GLY A 528 14.65 13.18 -3.29
CA GLY A 528 15.96 12.56 -3.49
C GLY A 528 15.92 11.06 -3.81
N GLY A 529 14.83 10.58 -4.39
CA GLY A 529 14.69 9.17 -4.81
C GLY A 529 15.68 8.81 -5.91
N TYR A 530 16.13 7.54 -5.93
CA TYR A 530 17.17 7.06 -6.85
C TYR A 530 16.87 7.41 -8.32
N ASN A 531 15.70 7.05 -8.81
CA ASN A 531 15.37 7.28 -10.23
C ASN A 531 15.32 8.78 -10.55
N SER A 532 14.52 9.54 -9.81
CA SER A 532 14.35 10.99 -10.04
C SER A 532 15.70 11.74 -10.02
N TYR A 533 16.54 11.43 -9.03
CA TYR A 533 17.87 12.06 -8.91
C TYR A 533 18.72 11.79 -10.16
N HIS A 534 18.88 10.51 -10.54
CA HIS A 534 19.73 10.17 -11.68
C HIS A 534 19.13 10.64 -13.01
N GLU A 535 17.79 10.63 -13.14
CA GLU A 535 17.10 11.11 -14.35
C GLU A 535 17.29 12.62 -14.56
N VAL A 536 17.22 13.44 -13.49
CA VAL A 536 17.46 14.89 -13.64
C VAL A 536 18.93 15.20 -13.93
N ILE A 537 19.88 14.46 -13.34
CA ILE A 537 21.31 14.59 -13.65
C ILE A 537 21.56 14.25 -15.13
N GLU A 538 21.01 13.13 -15.62
CA GLU A 538 21.18 12.73 -17.03
C GLU A 538 20.56 13.74 -17.98
N ALA A 539 19.37 14.24 -17.68
CA ALA A 539 18.71 15.27 -18.48
C ALA A 539 19.40 16.64 -18.41
N GLY A 540 20.23 16.88 -17.38
CA GLY A 540 20.78 18.19 -17.12
C GLY A 540 19.72 19.19 -16.66
N LEU A 541 18.72 18.71 -15.92
CA LEU A 541 17.59 19.53 -15.47
C LEU A 541 17.90 20.13 -14.09
N PRO A 542 18.17 21.46 -14.01
CA PRO A 542 18.46 22.12 -12.73
C PRO A 542 17.37 21.83 -11.72
N SER A 543 17.76 21.48 -10.49
CA SER A 543 16.77 20.93 -9.55
C SER A 543 16.94 21.45 -8.13
N ILE A 544 15.81 21.68 -7.47
CA ILE A 544 15.71 21.76 -6.02
C ILE A 544 15.33 20.35 -5.54
N CYS A 545 16.06 19.84 -4.56
CA CYS A 545 15.81 18.49 -4.03
C CYS A 545 15.40 18.53 -2.56
N TYR A 546 14.32 17.83 -2.24
CA TYR A 546 13.83 17.62 -0.88
C TYR A 546 14.12 16.15 -0.49
N PRO A 547 15.32 15.85 0.07
CA PRO A 547 15.63 14.46 0.44
C PRO A 547 14.70 13.97 1.54
N ASN A 548 14.10 12.82 1.36
CA ASN A 548 13.24 12.23 2.39
C ASN A 548 14.11 11.60 3.48
N LEU A 549 14.17 12.24 4.65
CA LEU A 549 14.98 11.83 5.80
C LEU A 549 14.34 10.67 6.59
N ALA A 550 13.02 10.47 6.43
CA ALA A 550 12.24 9.46 7.16
C ALA A 550 12.28 8.06 6.52
N THR A 551 12.92 7.90 5.36
CA THR A 551 13.08 6.58 4.72
C THR A 551 13.86 5.63 5.64
N GLY A 552 13.36 4.40 5.79
CA GLY A 552 13.96 3.43 6.72
C GLY A 552 15.32 2.90 6.29
N ARG A 553 15.62 2.87 4.99
CA ARG A 553 16.86 2.29 4.45
C ARG A 553 17.58 3.16 3.43
N ASP A 554 16.84 3.80 2.54
CA ASP A 554 17.38 4.60 1.44
C ASP A 554 18.00 5.88 2.01
N ASP A 555 19.28 6.12 1.74
CA ASP A 555 19.96 7.34 2.19
C ASP A 555 19.90 8.39 1.09
N GLN A 556 18.79 9.10 1.03
CA GLN A 556 18.56 10.14 0.01
C GLN A 556 19.48 11.32 0.21
N LEU A 557 19.77 11.71 1.46
CA LEU A 557 20.64 12.84 1.74
C LEU A 557 22.08 12.55 1.27
N ALA A 558 22.61 11.38 1.61
CA ALA A 558 23.94 10.97 1.14
C ALA A 558 24.03 10.93 -0.40
N ARG A 559 22.94 10.53 -1.07
CA ARG A 559 22.90 10.51 -2.55
C ARG A 559 23.05 11.88 -3.15
N VAL A 560 22.34 12.87 -2.60
CA VAL A 560 22.29 14.22 -3.19
C VAL A 560 23.41 15.14 -2.71
N SER A 561 24.18 14.74 -1.68
CA SER A 561 25.21 15.58 -1.06
C SER A 561 26.30 16.05 -2.06
N ILE A 562 26.79 15.16 -2.92
CA ILE A 562 27.80 15.50 -3.92
C ILE A 562 27.26 16.59 -4.89
N ALA A 563 26.03 16.43 -5.36
CA ALA A 563 25.40 17.42 -6.23
C ALA A 563 25.20 18.76 -5.51
N SER A 564 24.89 18.72 -4.21
CA SER A 564 24.77 19.92 -3.38
C SER A 564 26.14 20.62 -3.21
N GLU A 565 27.16 19.86 -2.84
CA GLU A 565 28.53 20.36 -2.58
C GLU A 565 29.17 20.99 -3.84
N THR A 566 28.90 20.41 -4.99
CA THR A 566 29.39 20.93 -6.27
C THR A 566 28.55 22.08 -6.82
N GLY A 567 27.39 22.36 -6.20
CA GLY A 567 26.43 23.35 -6.68
C GLY A 567 25.67 22.92 -7.93
N ALA A 568 25.65 21.63 -8.21
CA ALA A 568 24.84 21.04 -9.30
C ALA A 568 23.35 20.93 -8.94
N MET A 569 23.00 21.10 -7.65
CA MET A 569 21.63 20.98 -7.16
C MET A 569 21.45 21.82 -5.89
N ILE A 570 20.27 22.40 -5.68
CA ILE A 570 19.90 23.00 -4.40
C ILE A 570 19.26 21.92 -3.55
N VAL A 571 19.79 21.64 -2.36
CA VAL A 571 19.23 20.62 -1.47
C VAL A 571 18.65 21.31 -0.23
N LEU A 572 17.37 21.09 0.04
CA LEU A 572 16.67 21.66 1.20
C LEU A 572 16.35 20.55 2.21
N GLU A 573 17.04 20.57 3.35
CA GLU A 573 16.74 19.73 4.49
C GLU A 573 15.65 20.39 5.36
N ASP A 574 15.75 21.71 5.54
CA ASP A 574 14.75 22.52 6.24
C ASP A 574 13.81 23.16 5.21
N ARG A 575 12.55 22.71 5.21
CA ARG A 575 11.53 23.06 4.21
C ARG A 575 10.46 23.97 4.79
N ASN A 576 10.91 25.09 5.36
CA ASN A 576 10.01 26.16 5.78
C ASN A 576 9.72 27.09 4.58
N PRO A 577 8.63 27.90 4.63
CA PRO A 577 8.27 28.77 3.50
C PRO A 577 9.39 29.70 3.04
N THR A 578 10.19 30.24 3.96
CA THR A 578 11.31 31.16 3.63
C THR A 578 12.41 30.44 2.83
N SER A 579 12.83 29.25 3.28
CA SER A 579 13.85 28.45 2.61
C SER A 579 13.40 28.02 1.21
N ILE A 580 12.13 27.61 1.10
CA ILE A 580 11.51 27.23 -0.19
C ILE A 580 11.47 28.43 -1.13
N HIS A 581 10.97 29.59 -0.67
CA HIS A 581 10.88 30.81 -1.47
C HIS A 581 12.27 31.24 -1.96
N LEU A 582 13.28 31.21 -1.10
CA LEU A 582 14.66 31.57 -1.47
C LEU A 582 15.22 30.63 -2.55
N ALA A 583 14.99 29.32 -2.41
CA ALA A 583 15.43 28.33 -3.40
C ALA A 583 14.73 28.52 -4.75
N VAL A 584 13.41 28.76 -4.73
CA VAL A 584 12.60 29.02 -5.93
C VAL A 584 13.08 30.31 -6.61
N SER A 585 13.29 31.40 -5.86
CA SER A 585 13.76 32.70 -6.39
C SER A 585 15.09 32.53 -7.13
N ARG A 586 16.00 31.71 -6.59
CA ARG A 586 17.29 31.41 -7.25
C ARG A 586 17.06 30.59 -8.54
N MET A 587 16.12 29.67 -8.54
CA MET A 587 15.87 28.82 -9.72
C MET A 587 15.15 29.55 -10.86
N VAL A 588 14.46 30.63 -10.57
CA VAL A 588 13.82 31.47 -11.60
C VAL A 588 14.89 32.22 -12.43
N ASP A 589 16.09 32.47 -11.87
CA ASP A 589 17.19 33.09 -12.59
C ASP A 589 17.82 32.14 -13.63
N PRO A 590 17.78 32.47 -14.94
CA PRO A 590 18.38 31.62 -15.97
C PRO A 590 19.88 31.38 -15.77
N GLY A 591 20.64 32.39 -15.28
CA GLY A 591 22.08 32.28 -15.04
C GLY A 591 22.41 31.21 -14.00
N VAL A 592 21.60 31.13 -12.95
CA VAL A 592 21.76 30.09 -11.93
C VAL A 592 21.49 28.69 -12.55
N ARG A 593 20.47 28.59 -13.37
CA ARG A 593 20.13 27.32 -14.05
C ARG A 593 21.27 26.87 -14.99
N ASP A 594 21.83 27.79 -15.77
CA ASP A 594 22.95 27.51 -16.71
C ASP A 594 24.19 27.05 -15.95
N LEU A 595 24.50 27.72 -14.84
CA LEU A 595 25.61 27.32 -13.98
C LEU A 595 25.38 25.91 -13.41
N MET A 596 24.19 25.60 -12.98
CA MET A 596 23.85 24.24 -12.52
C MET A 596 24.02 23.20 -13.62
N ARG A 597 23.53 23.47 -14.83
CA ARG A 597 23.70 22.56 -16.00
C ARG A 597 25.18 22.25 -16.25
N SER A 598 26.03 23.28 -16.21
CA SER A 598 27.48 23.10 -16.41
C SER A 598 28.09 22.20 -15.33
N ARG A 599 27.60 22.32 -14.08
CA ARG A 599 28.08 21.51 -12.94
C ARG A 599 27.52 20.10 -12.94
N MET A 600 26.33 19.90 -13.53
CA MET A 600 25.73 18.56 -13.70
C MET A 600 26.43 17.74 -14.79
N ALA A 601 26.93 18.38 -15.84
CA ALA A 601 27.50 17.71 -17.02
C ALA A 601 28.56 16.64 -16.68
N PRO A 602 29.56 16.92 -15.81
CA PRO A 602 30.55 15.88 -15.46
C PRO A 602 30.01 14.76 -14.58
N MET A 603 28.79 14.92 -14.03
CA MET A 603 28.16 13.91 -13.17
C MET A 603 27.40 12.86 -14.00
N ARG A 604 27.13 13.12 -15.27
CA ARG A 604 26.42 12.19 -16.15
C ARG A 604 27.23 10.90 -16.35
N LYS A 605 26.54 9.77 -16.43
CA LYS A 605 27.13 8.45 -16.60
C LYS A 605 26.41 7.69 -17.71
N PRO A 606 27.09 6.81 -18.44
CA PRO A 606 26.39 5.91 -19.36
C PRO A 606 25.29 5.14 -18.63
N ASN A 607 24.23 4.76 -19.37
CA ASN A 607 23.08 4.08 -18.77
C ASN A 607 23.45 2.64 -18.37
N GLY A 608 23.38 2.36 -17.08
CA GLY A 608 23.66 1.04 -16.52
C GLY A 608 22.66 -0.06 -16.96
N ALA A 609 21.53 0.32 -17.54
CA ALA A 609 20.62 -0.67 -18.14
C ALA A 609 21.28 -1.41 -19.30
N THR A 610 22.05 -0.69 -20.13
CA THR A 610 22.81 -1.27 -21.25
C THR A 610 23.90 -2.20 -20.72
N GLU A 611 24.69 -1.76 -19.74
CA GLU A 611 25.74 -2.58 -19.13
C GLU A 611 25.19 -3.85 -18.49
N SER A 612 24.10 -3.71 -17.72
CA SER A 612 23.44 -4.84 -17.07
C SER A 612 22.88 -5.84 -18.07
N SER A 613 22.34 -5.33 -19.18
CA SER A 613 21.76 -6.17 -20.25
C SER A 613 22.82 -6.91 -21.02
N LEU A 614 23.94 -6.26 -21.35
CA LEU A 614 25.08 -6.89 -22.01
C LEU A 614 25.65 -8.01 -21.13
N TRP A 615 25.89 -7.70 -19.86
CA TRP A 615 26.36 -8.71 -18.90
C TRP A 615 25.42 -9.92 -18.85
N LEU A 616 24.10 -9.67 -18.74
CA LEU A 616 23.09 -10.73 -18.68
C LEU A 616 23.07 -11.56 -19.96
N PHE A 617 23.16 -10.91 -21.12
CA PHE A 617 23.21 -11.57 -22.44
C PHE A 617 24.42 -12.51 -22.51
N ASP A 618 25.61 -12.06 -22.11
CA ASP A 618 26.83 -12.86 -22.10
C ASP A 618 26.70 -14.10 -21.19
N GLN A 619 26.07 -13.92 -20.03
CA GLN A 619 25.84 -15.03 -19.08
C GLN A 619 24.85 -16.07 -19.63
N LEU A 620 23.92 -15.68 -20.48
CA LEU A 620 22.93 -16.59 -21.07
C LEU A 620 23.40 -17.23 -22.37
N ALA A 621 24.43 -16.68 -23.01
CA ALA A 621 25.06 -17.21 -24.22
C ALA A 621 26.17 -18.24 -23.89
N SER A 622 26.75 -18.15 -22.69
CA SER A 622 27.76 -19.08 -22.18
C SER A 622 27.11 -20.37 -21.63
#